data_ea0e2ab977d3a97884f2111d0cf4ed13
#
_entry.id   ea0e2ab977d3a97884f2111d0cf4ed13
#
_cell.length_a   1.000
_cell.length_b   1.000
_cell.length_c   1.000
_cell.angle_alpha   90.00
_cell.angle_beta   90.00
_cell.angle_gamma   90.00
#
_symmetry.space_group_name_H-M   'P 1'
#
loop_
_entity.id
_entity.type
_entity.pdbx_description
1 polymer ?
#
loop_
_entity_poly.entity_id
_entity_poly.type
_entity_poly.pdbx_seq_one_letter_code
_entity_poly.pdbx_strand_id
1 'polypeptide(L)'
;TIHASVTKPFPEYSYEDFLIYGNDAAPRLTFTRQPSDLSDDDDGFFSKIALKSKIRELEKLSRNLDDDSSYTLMANREFEALFNAVDRNDEQEFRLLFTPLAQRQMLDLLRDKEVGYGDDFAFIKANKINMIFAKHLANANLDTNPSQFTDYSIGNARLRFLNFARAFFKDTYFALAPLLTIPLYQQTRTHEDIYGISNNGSSFWEHETIANFHGQNRFKHPESVTENILKTSVSERRGAIVDIDVTAYGYKSVPRIATIPVMARNGRYYDVDVEWEEFVPVSRLSSFSVGECEGLSRKDFDLIKAVPPDDWSDFFRNLGTLPEMTKFRRSIIST
;
A
#
# COMPACT_ATOMS: atom_id res chain seq x y z
N THR A 1 -24.38 9.43 29.73
CA THR A 1 -23.33 10.04 28.91
C THR A 1 -22.12 9.13 29.00
N ILE A 2 -21.64 8.66 27.84
CA ILE A 2 -20.44 7.83 27.77
C ILE A 2 -19.28 8.82 27.50
N HIS A 3 -18.30 8.83 28.37
CA HIS A 3 -17.08 9.60 28.18
C HIS A 3 -15.96 8.63 27.76
N ALA A 4 -15.31 8.92 26.64
CA ALA A 4 -14.09 8.27 26.24
C ALA A 4 -12.96 9.30 26.26
N SER A 5 -11.86 8.99 26.96
CA SER A 5 -10.66 9.81 26.93
C SER A 5 -9.52 9.02 26.33
N VAL A 6 -8.80 9.63 25.38
CA VAL A 6 -7.55 9.10 24.85
C VAL A 6 -6.42 9.77 25.59
N THR A 7 -5.73 9.03 26.43
CA THR A 7 -4.62 9.54 27.23
C THR A 7 -3.30 9.56 26.47
N LYS A 8 -3.14 8.68 25.48
CA LYS A 8 -1.94 8.59 24.66
C LYS A 8 -2.31 8.14 23.23
N PRO A 9 -2.15 9.00 22.21
CA PRO A 9 -2.32 8.57 20.83
C PRO A 9 -1.25 7.53 20.47
N PHE A 10 -1.66 6.51 19.71
CA PHE A 10 -0.81 5.42 19.26
C PHE A 10 -0.90 5.31 17.73
N PRO A 11 0.21 5.24 16.99
CA PRO A 11 0.18 5.04 15.56
C PRO A 11 -0.27 3.62 15.24
N GLU A 12 -1.24 3.50 14.34
CA GLU A 12 -1.67 2.23 13.76
C GLU A 12 -1.05 2.08 12.37
N TYR A 13 -0.38 0.96 12.15
CA TYR A 13 0.21 0.62 10.85
C TYR A 13 -0.67 -0.43 10.18
N SER A 14 -1.08 -0.16 8.96
CA SER A 14 -1.70 -1.14 8.07
C SER A 14 -0.76 -1.48 6.93
N TYR A 15 -0.79 -2.73 6.50
CA TYR A 15 -0.01 -3.23 5.38
C TYR A 15 -0.97 -3.73 4.31
N GLU A 16 -0.70 -3.35 3.07
CA GLU A 16 -1.45 -3.82 1.92
C GLU A 16 -0.46 -4.31 0.87
N ASP A 17 -0.73 -5.52 0.36
CA ASP A 17 0.02 -6.06 -0.75
C ASP A 17 -0.64 -5.64 -2.06
N PHE A 18 0.17 -5.19 -3.02
CA PHE A 18 -0.32 -4.81 -4.33
C PHE A 18 0.70 -5.14 -5.43
N LEU A 19 0.18 -5.40 -6.62
CA LEU A 19 0.98 -5.66 -7.81
C LEU A 19 1.27 -4.34 -8.52
N ILE A 20 2.54 -4.10 -8.85
CA ILE A 20 2.96 -2.98 -9.72
C ILE A 20 3.32 -3.54 -11.09
N TYR A 21 2.74 -2.94 -12.13
CA TYR A 21 3.04 -3.25 -13.52
C TYR A 21 3.31 -1.99 -14.32
N GLY A 22 4.52 -1.86 -14.85
CA GLY A 22 4.91 -0.77 -15.74
C GLY A 22 4.65 -1.11 -17.21
N ASN A 23 4.02 -0.19 -17.95
CA ASN A 23 3.76 -0.36 -19.38
C ASN A 23 3.57 0.99 -20.08
N ASP A 24 4.03 1.11 -21.32
CA ASP A 24 3.91 2.32 -22.14
C ASP A 24 2.53 2.51 -22.80
N ALA A 25 1.61 1.57 -22.64
CA ALA A 25 0.25 1.71 -23.15
C ALA A 25 -0.50 2.84 -22.42
N ALA A 26 -1.10 3.76 -23.18
CA ALA A 26 -1.83 4.90 -22.65
C ALA A 26 -1.01 5.70 -21.60
N PRO A 27 0.11 6.32 -22.01
CA PRO A 27 1.14 6.84 -21.09
C PRO A 27 0.71 8.09 -20.31
N ARG A 28 -0.36 8.77 -20.69
CA ARG A 28 -0.90 9.96 -20.01
C ARG A 28 -2.14 9.65 -19.19
N LEU A 29 -2.72 8.46 -19.36
CA LEU A 29 -3.95 8.07 -18.71
C LEU A 29 -3.75 7.85 -17.21
N THR A 30 -4.65 8.47 -16.44
CA THR A 30 -4.81 8.21 -15.02
C THR A 30 -6.27 7.87 -14.73
N PHE A 31 -6.51 6.86 -13.91
CA PHE A 31 -7.83 6.53 -13.38
C PHE A 31 -7.71 5.68 -12.12
N THR A 32 -8.78 5.68 -11.34
CA THR A 32 -8.95 4.81 -10.18
C THR A 32 -10.24 4.00 -10.32
N ARG A 33 -10.10 2.70 -10.22
CA ARG A 33 -11.21 1.75 -10.17
C ARG A 33 -11.24 1.08 -8.81
N GLN A 34 -12.39 1.04 -8.16
CA GLN A 34 -12.63 0.31 -6.92
C GLN A 34 -13.65 -0.81 -7.16
N PRO A 35 -13.62 -1.91 -6.37
CA PRO A 35 -14.67 -2.92 -6.39
C PRO A 35 -16.05 -2.28 -6.29
N SER A 36 -17.01 -2.78 -7.05
CA SER A 36 -18.38 -2.27 -7.01
C SER A 36 -19.22 -3.14 -6.07
N ASP A 37 -20.01 -2.52 -5.19
CA ASP A 37 -20.97 -3.23 -4.32
C ASP A 37 -22.07 -3.96 -5.13
N LEU A 38 -22.13 -3.72 -6.44
CA LEU A 38 -23.13 -4.30 -7.36
C LEU A 38 -22.88 -5.77 -7.68
N SER A 39 -21.68 -6.27 -7.42
CA SER A 39 -21.28 -7.64 -7.74
C SER A 39 -21.59 -8.65 -6.62
N ASP A 40 -21.88 -8.17 -5.41
CA ASP A 40 -22.04 -9.02 -4.22
C ASP A 40 -23.43 -9.63 -4.04
N ASP A 41 -24.45 -9.11 -4.73
CA ASP A 41 -25.80 -9.69 -4.68
C ASP A 41 -25.94 -10.92 -5.60
N ASP A 42 -25.98 -12.10 -5.01
CA ASP A 42 -26.24 -13.38 -5.67
C ASP A 42 -27.65 -13.48 -6.32
N ASP A 43 -28.58 -12.60 -5.95
CA ASP A 43 -29.92 -12.54 -6.52
C ASP A 43 -29.94 -11.72 -7.80
N GLY A 44 -29.89 -12.41 -8.93
CA GLY A 44 -29.82 -11.81 -10.27
C GLY A 44 -30.92 -10.81 -10.66
N PHE A 45 -31.95 -10.62 -9.81
CA PHE A 45 -32.97 -9.59 -10.01
C PHE A 45 -32.59 -8.26 -9.37
N PHE A 46 -32.08 -8.25 -8.14
CA PHE A 46 -31.68 -7.04 -7.45
C PHE A 46 -30.41 -6.45 -8.07
N SER A 47 -29.45 -7.27 -8.46
CA SER A 47 -28.26 -6.83 -9.17
C SER A 47 -28.59 -6.11 -10.50
N LYS A 48 -29.57 -6.59 -11.26
CA LYS A 48 -30.05 -5.92 -12.48
C LYS A 48 -30.71 -4.57 -12.23
N ILE A 49 -31.44 -4.43 -11.10
CA ILE A 49 -32.08 -3.16 -10.73
C ILE A 49 -30.99 -2.17 -10.29
N ALA A 50 -30.04 -2.61 -9.46
CA ALA A 50 -28.94 -1.80 -8.99
C ALA A 50 -28.05 -1.33 -10.13
N LEU A 51 -27.72 -2.22 -11.07
CA LEU A 51 -26.98 -1.90 -12.30
C LEU A 51 -27.71 -0.82 -13.14
N LYS A 52 -29.02 -0.98 -13.36
CA LYS A 52 -29.82 0.03 -14.08
C LYS A 52 -29.85 1.38 -13.36
N SER A 53 -29.88 1.37 -12.02
CA SER A 53 -29.82 2.60 -11.23
C SER A 53 -28.48 3.29 -11.41
N LYS A 54 -27.37 2.52 -11.33
CA LYS A 54 -26.01 3.03 -11.53
C LYS A 54 -25.80 3.61 -12.93
N ILE A 55 -26.28 2.92 -13.96
CA ILE A 55 -26.24 3.43 -15.34
C ILE A 55 -26.95 4.80 -15.45
N ARG A 56 -28.13 4.94 -14.86
CA ARG A 56 -28.87 6.20 -14.87
C ARG A 56 -28.13 7.32 -14.10
N GLU A 57 -27.47 6.96 -13.01
CA GLU A 57 -26.64 7.90 -12.26
C GLU A 57 -25.48 8.42 -13.11
N LEU A 58 -24.74 7.52 -13.78
CA LEU A 58 -23.65 7.86 -14.68
C LEU A 58 -24.12 8.68 -15.88
N GLU A 59 -25.30 8.39 -16.43
CA GLU A 59 -25.90 9.20 -17.51
C GLU A 59 -26.27 10.62 -17.04
N LYS A 60 -26.74 10.78 -15.80
CA LYS A 60 -26.96 12.09 -15.20
C LYS A 60 -25.64 12.82 -14.95
N LEU A 61 -24.63 12.12 -14.42
CA LEU A 61 -23.31 12.67 -14.20
C LEU A 61 -22.72 13.20 -15.52
N SER A 62 -22.74 12.40 -16.57
CA SER A 62 -22.22 12.79 -17.90
C SER A 62 -22.95 13.99 -18.52
N ARG A 63 -24.23 14.21 -18.19
CA ARG A 63 -25.00 15.37 -18.67
C ARG A 63 -24.75 16.63 -17.85
N ASN A 64 -24.37 16.48 -16.59
CA ASN A 64 -24.20 17.58 -15.65
C ASN A 64 -22.74 18.06 -15.54
N LEU A 65 -21.80 17.34 -16.17
CA LEU A 65 -20.42 17.78 -16.27
C LEU A 65 -20.35 18.92 -17.30
N ASP A 66 -19.73 20.02 -16.91
CA ASP A 66 -19.49 21.18 -17.77
C ASP A 66 -18.61 20.79 -18.97
N ASP A 67 -18.62 21.62 -20.01
CA ASP A 67 -17.92 21.39 -21.29
C ASP A 67 -16.39 21.16 -21.15
N ASP A 68 -15.81 21.49 -20.00
CA ASP A 68 -14.37 21.30 -19.70
C ASP A 68 -14.00 19.89 -19.20
N SER A 69 -14.99 19.03 -18.92
CA SER A 69 -14.69 17.66 -18.47
C SER A 69 -14.42 16.73 -19.65
N SER A 70 -13.32 15.98 -19.59
CA SER A 70 -12.99 14.98 -20.61
C SER A 70 -13.84 13.71 -20.53
N TYR A 71 -14.66 13.56 -19.49
CA TYR A 71 -15.46 12.36 -19.24
C TYR A 71 -16.61 12.20 -20.22
N THR A 72 -16.62 11.10 -20.96
CA THR A 72 -17.71 10.74 -21.88
C THR A 72 -18.06 9.27 -21.71
N LEU A 73 -19.34 8.98 -21.50
CA LEU A 73 -19.81 7.60 -21.33
C LEU A 73 -19.45 6.71 -22.53
N MET A 74 -18.93 5.52 -22.24
CA MET A 74 -18.68 4.50 -23.25
C MET A 74 -20.01 3.91 -23.78
N ALA A 75 -19.97 3.34 -24.99
CA ALA A 75 -21.12 2.67 -25.57
C ALA A 75 -21.58 1.46 -24.75
N ASN A 76 -20.64 0.71 -24.17
CA ASN A 76 -20.93 -0.39 -23.26
C ASN A 76 -21.23 0.14 -21.85
N ARG A 77 -22.52 0.38 -21.58
CA ARG A 77 -23.01 0.94 -20.30
C ARG A 77 -22.76 0.01 -19.12
N GLU A 78 -22.77 -1.28 -19.37
CA GLU A 78 -22.52 -2.27 -18.33
C GLU A 78 -21.06 -2.26 -17.87
N PHE A 79 -20.13 -2.21 -18.82
CA PHE A 79 -18.72 -2.02 -18.49
C PHE A 79 -18.49 -0.71 -17.72
N GLU A 80 -19.07 0.39 -18.17
CA GLU A 80 -18.97 1.69 -17.52
C GLU A 80 -19.44 1.65 -16.06
N ALA A 81 -20.57 0.97 -15.80
CA ALA A 81 -21.15 0.89 -14.47
C ALA A 81 -20.38 -0.04 -13.51
N LEU A 82 -19.88 -1.17 -14.00
CA LEU A 82 -19.16 -2.15 -13.20
C LEU A 82 -17.69 -1.80 -13.02
N PHE A 83 -17.03 -1.28 -14.05
CA PHE A 83 -15.64 -0.86 -13.96
C PHE A 83 -15.50 0.48 -13.21
N ASN A 84 -16.42 1.40 -13.40
CA ASN A 84 -16.64 2.63 -12.63
C ASN A 84 -15.40 3.53 -12.48
N ALA A 85 -14.59 3.69 -13.52
CA ALA A 85 -13.45 4.62 -13.56
C ALA A 85 -13.92 6.02 -14.04
N VAL A 86 -14.63 6.74 -13.18
CA VAL A 86 -15.22 8.05 -13.51
C VAL A 86 -14.25 9.22 -13.40
N ASP A 87 -13.11 9.02 -12.74
CA ASP A 87 -12.03 9.99 -12.51
C ASP A 87 -10.98 10.01 -13.62
N ARG A 88 -11.21 9.30 -14.72
CA ARG A 88 -10.25 9.22 -15.83
C ARG A 88 -10.00 10.58 -16.46
N ASN A 89 -8.74 10.89 -16.70
CA ASN A 89 -8.30 12.20 -17.21
C ASN A 89 -8.22 12.29 -18.73
N ASP A 90 -8.10 11.19 -19.46
CA ASP A 90 -7.93 11.13 -20.93
C ASP A 90 -8.86 10.07 -21.53
N GLU A 91 -9.96 10.53 -22.12
CA GLU A 91 -11.00 9.67 -22.69
C GLU A 91 -10.50 8.92 -23.94
N GLN A 92 -9.60 9.51 -24.71
CA GLN A 92 -9.06 8.87 -25.92
C GLN A 92 -8.15 7.72 -25.56
N GLU A 93 -7.23 7.94 -24.63
CA GLU A 93 -6.34 6.89 -24.12
C GLU A 93 -7.12 5.81 -23.36
N PHE A 94 -8.18 6.18 -22.63
CA PHE A 94 -9.04 5.20 -21.97
C PHE A 94 -9.74 4.27 -22.96
N ARG A 95 -10.28 4.82 -24.08
CA ARG A 95 -10.92 4.03 -25.16
C ARG A 95 -9.91 3.18 -25.93
N LEU A 96 -8.69 3.68 -26.08
CA LEU A 96 -7.60 2.92 -26.68
C LEU A 96 -7.24 1.70 -25.83
N LEU A 97 -7.18 1.89 -24.52
CA LEU A 97 -6.85 0.83 -23.56
C LEU A 97 -7.99 -0.19 -23.44
N PHE A 98 -9.22 0.30 -23.25
CA PHE A 98 -10.41 -0.52 -23.09
C PHE A 98 -11.18 -0.69 -24.41
N THR A 99 -10.58 -1.41 -25.36
CA THR A 99 -11.23 -1.83 -26.60
C THR A 99 -12.47 -2.70 -26.29
N PRO A 100 -13.40 -2.92 -27.24
CA PRO A 100 -14.55 -3.79 -27.02
C PRO A 100 -14.18 -5.21 -26.55
N LEU A 101 -13.04 -5.73 -26.96
CA LEU A 101 -12.51 -7.00 -26.48
C LEU A 101 -12.07 -6.92 -25.02
N ALA A 102 -11.29 -5.89 -24.67
CA ALA A 102 -10.86 -5.65 -23.28
C ALA A 102 -12.06 -5.49 -22.34
N GLN A 103 -13.08 -4.71 -22.75
CA GLN A 103 -14.29 -4.52 -21.96
C GLN A 103 -15.02 -5.85 -21.70
N ARG A 104 -15.16 -6.70 -22.71
CA ARG A 104 -15.79 -8.01 -22.56
C ARG A 104 -15.00 -8.90 -21.62
N GLN A 105 -13.69 -9.03 -21.83
CA GLN A 105 -12.82 -9.84 -20.99
C GLN A 105 -12.81 -9.36 -19.53
N MET A 106 -12.81 -8.04 -19.32
CA MET A 106 -12.90 -7.45 -17.99
C MET A 106 -14.24 -7.78 -17.34
N LEU A 107 -15.36 -7.66 -18.06
CA LEU A 107 -16.68 -8.05 -17.54
C LEU A 107 -16.77 -9.52 -17.18
N ASP A 108 -16.16 -10.38 -17.99
CA ASP A 108 -16.10 -11.83 -17.72
C ASP A 108 -15.30 -12.07 -16.41
N LEU A 109 -14.18 -11.37 -16.22
CA LEU A 109 -13.38 -11.44 -14.99
C LEU A 109 -14.16 -10.96 -13.76
N LEU A 110 -14.85 -9.82 -13.86
CA LEU A 110 -15.63 -9.24 -12.76
C LEU A 110 -16.79 -10.13 -12.31
N ARG A 111 -17.27 -11.00 -13.19
CA ARG A 111 -18.37 -11.94 -12.93
C ARG A 111 -17.92 -13.33 -12.49
N ASP A 112 -16.65 -13.66 -12.70
CA ASP A 112 -16.14 -15.00 -12.38
C ASP A 112 -15.94 -15.18 -10.88
N LYS A 113 -17.00 -15.60 -10.19
CA LYS A 113 -16.98 -15.98 -8.77
C LYS A 113 -16.80 -17.49 -8.56
N GLU A 114 -16.94 -18.30 -9.60
CA GLU A 114 -16.84 -19.75 -9.52
C GLU A 114 -15.38 -20.23 -9.49
N VAL A 115 -14.57 -19.75 -10.42
CA VAL A 115 -13.15 -20.08 -10.52
C VAL A 115 -12.30 -18.96 -9.97
N GLY A 116 -12.65 -17.71 -10.26
CA GLY A 116 -11.98 -16.50 -9.84
C GLY A 116 -12.45 -15.96 -8.49
N TYR A 117 -12.22 -14.68 -8.32
CA TYR A 117 -12.60 -13.90 -7.12
C TYR A 117 -13.67 -12.86 -7.43
N GLY A 118 -14.12 -12.78 -8.70
CA GLY A 118 -15.09 -11.78 -9.12
C GLY A 118 -14.54 -10.36 -9.04
N ASP A 119 -15.38 -9.45 -8.56
CA ASP A 119 -15.06 -8.02 -8.43
C ASP A 119 -14.41 -7.70 -7.07
N ASP A 120 -13.21 -8.24 -6.81
CA ASP A 120 -12.51 -8.10 -5.52
C ASP A 120 -11.24 -7.24 -5.58
N PHE A 121 -10.95 -6.60 -6.70
CA PHE A 121 -9.73 -5.84 -6.89
C PHE A 121 -9.97 -4.35 -7.15
N ALA A 122 -9.06 -3.50 -6.66
CA ALA A 122 -8.92 -2.13 -7.12
C ALA A 122 -7.83 -2.04 -8.20
N PHE A 123 -8.03 -1.14 -9.15
CA PHE A 123 -7.07 -0.91 -10.23
C PHE A 123 -6.80 0.58 -10.36
N ILE A 124 -5.56 0.98 -10.08
CA ILE A 124 -5.10 2.35 -10.21
C ILE A 124 -4.11 2.41 -11.37
N LYS A 125 -4.38 3.27 -12.32
CA LYS A 125 -3.42 3.63 -13.36
C LYS A 125 -2.93 5.04 -13.14
N ALA A 126 -1.62 5.20 -13.03
CA ALA A 126 -0.93 6.48 -12.94
C ALA A 126 0.11 6.56 -14.06
N ASN A 127 -0.29 7.13 -15.18
CA ASN A 127 0.52 7.22 -16.39
C ASN A 127 0.99 5.83 -16.88
N LYS A 128 2.29 5.55 -16.81
CA LYS A 128 2.89 4.27 -17.23
C LYS A 128 2.86 3.19 -16.14
N ILE A 129 2.44 3.53 -14.93
CA ILE A 129 2.41 2.62 -13.79
C ILE A 129 0.97 2.17 -13.54
N ASN A 130 0.80 0.87 -13.37
CA ASN A 130 -0.46 0.22 -13.04
C ASN A 130 -0.30 -0.49 -11.69
N MET A 131 -1.27 -0.31 -10.80
CA MET A 131 -1.29 -0.92 -9.49
C MET A 131 -2.59 -1.70 -9.33
N ILE A 132 -2.48 -2.96 -8.94
CA ILE A 132 -3.62 -3.84 -8.64
C ILE A 132 -3.58 -4.17 -7.15
N PHE A 133 -4.65 -3.84 -6.46
CA PHE A 133 -4.86 -4.18 -5.04
C PHE A 133 -5.94 -5.24 -4.98
N ALA A 134 -5.64 -6.40 -4.42
CA ALA A 134 -6.59 -7.47 -4.25
C ALA A 134 -6.30 -8.24 -2.95
N LYS A 135 -7.35 -8.61 -2.22
CA LYS A 135 -7.19 -9.26 -0.91
C LYS A 135 -6.40 -10.57 -0.97
N HIS A 136 -6.54 -11.29 -2.06
CA HIS A 136 -5.84 -12.57 -2.26
C HIS A 136 -4.33 -12.41 -2.52
N LEU A 137 -3.84 -11.19 -2.82
CA LEU A 137 -2.40 -10.93 -2.95
C LEU A 137 -1.64 -11.16 -1.64
N ALA A 138 -2.26 -10.99 -0.49
CA ALA A 138 -1.66 -11.29 0.81
C ALA A 138 -1.19 -12.76 0.93
N ASN A 139 -1.75 -13.66 0.14
CA ASN A 139 -1.39 -15.08 0.10
C ASN A 139 -0.33 -15.41 -0.97
N ALA A 140 0.02 -14.46 -1.85
CA ALA A 140 0.96 -14.65 -2.95
C ALA A 140 2.42 -14.65 -2.47
N ASN A 141 2.72 -15.37 -1.38
CA ASN A 141 4.04 -15.49 -0.79
C ASN A 141 4.59 -16.91 -0.95
N LEU A 142 5.75 -17.02 -1.62
CA LEU A 142 6.49 -18.31 -1.75
C LEU A 142 7.42 -18.59 -0.57
N ASP A 143 7.73 -17.59 0.24
CA ASP A 143 8.60 -17.75 1.40
C ASP A 143 7.81 -18.29 2.60
N THR A 144 7.44 -19.56 2.49
CA THR A 144 6.65 -20.25 3.50
C THR A 144 7.51 -21.10 4.41
N ASN A 145 7.07 -21.29 5.66
CA ASN A 145 7.75 -22.19 6.58
C ASN A 145 7.63 -23.65 6.10
N PRO A 146 8.74 -24.35 5.79
CA PRO A 146 8.70 -25.74 5.34
C PRO A 146 7.97 -26.69 6.29
N SER A 147 7.91 -26.38 7.59
CA SER A 147 7.23 -27.21 8.59
C SER A 147 5.73 -27.37 8.34
N GLN A 148 5.09 -26.45 7.61
CA GLN A 148 3.67 -26.57 7.25
C GLN A 148 3.37 -27.76 6.32
N PHE A 149 4.37 -28.25 5.59
CA PHE A 149 4.25 -29.40 4.71
C PHE A 149 4.60 -30.73 5.37
N THR A 150 5.12 -30.70 6.61
CA THR A 150 5.51 -31.93 7.31
C THR A 150 4.29 -32.71 7.75
N ASP A 151 4.33 -34.04 7.52
CA ASP A 151 3.31 -35.00 7.98
C ASP A 151 3.95 -36.36 8.17
N TYR A 152 3.39 -37.22 9.03
CA TYR A 152 3.85 -38.59 9.20
C TYR A 152 3.65 -39.45 7.94
N SER A 153 2.69 -39.05 7.08
CA SER A 153 2.42 -39.69 5.81
C SER A 153 2.96 -38.83 4.66
N ILE A 154 3.79 -39.41 3.82
CA ILE A 154 4.32 -38.78 2.61
C ILE A 154 3.19 -38.37 1.65
N GLY A 155 2.08 -39.13 1.61
CA GLY A 155 0.90 -38.81 0.84
C GLY A 155 0.22 -37.51 1.30
N ASN A 156 0.09 -37.33 2.61
CA ASN A 156 -0.48 -36.12 3.18
C ASN A 156 0.44 -34.90 2.99
N ALA A 157 1.74 -35.07 3.21
CA ALA A 157 2.74 -34.03 2.96
C ALA A 157 2.66 -33.52 1.50
N ARG A 158 2.61 -34.46 0.55
CA ARG A 158 2.43 -34.14 -0.88
C ARG A 158 1.12 -33.42 -1.15
N LEU A 159 0.02 -33.85 -0.53
CA LEU A 159 -1.29 -33.21 -0.71
C LEU A 159 -1.30 -31.77 -0.19
N ARG A 160 -0.71 -31.52 0.98
CA ARG A 160 -0.56 -30.16 1.53
C ARG A 160 0.23 -29.26 0.59
N PHE A 161 1.37 -29.75 0.08
CA PHE A 161 2.17 -28.99 -0.88
C PHE A 161 1.42 -28.70 -2.18
N LEU A 162 0.70 -29.68 -2.73
CA LEU A 162 -0.09 -29.48 -3.95
C LEU A 162 -1.24 -28.45 -3.73
N ASN A 163 -1.90 -28.51 -2.59
CA ASN A 163 -2.95 -27.55 -2.26
C ASN A 163 -2.39 -26.13 -2.09
N PHE A 164 -1.26 -25.98 -1.42
CA PHE A 164 -0.54 -24.72 -1.33
C PHE A 164 -0.16 -24.19 -2.72
N ALA A 165 0.47 -25.02 -3.55
CA ALA A 165 0.88 -24.62 -4.90
C ALA A 165 -0.33 -24.18 -5.76
N ARG A 166 -1.45 -24.91 -5.68
CA ARG A 166 -2.67 -24.55 -6.40
C ARG A 166 -3.24 -23.20 -5.95
N ALA A 167 -3.29 -22.97 -4.62
CA ALA A 167 -3.75 -21.70 -4.07
C ALA A 167 -2.84 -20.56 -4.53
N PHE A 168 -1.53 -20.71 -4.39
CA PHE A 168 -0.56 -19.72 -4.83
C PHE A 168 -0.69 -19.39 -6.33
N PHE A 169 -0.80 -20.39 -7.19
CA PHE A 169 -0.99 -20.15 -8.62
C PHE A 169 -2.32 -19.48 -8.94
N LYS A 170 -3.40 -19.85 -8.25
CA LYS A 170 -4.70 -19.20 -8.40
C LYS A 170 -4.59 -17.72 -8.01
N ASP A 171 -4.07 -17.43 -6.82
CA ASP A 171 -3.95 -16.08 -6.28
C ASP A 171 -3.08 -15.19 -7.19
N THR A 172 -1.92 -15.70 -7.62
CA THR A 172 -1.03 -14.99 -8.55
C THR A 172 -1.68 -14.75 -9.92
N TYR A 173 -2.37 -15.74 -10.46
CA TYR A 173 -3.05 -15.60 -11.77
C TYR A 173 -4.13 -14.52 -11.70
N PHE A 174 -5.01 -14.56 -10.69
CA PHE A 174 -6.08 -13.58 -10.55
C PHE A 174 -5.60 -12.19 -10.16
N ALA A 175 -4.45 -12.07 -9.52
CA ALA A 175 -3.78 -10.80 -9.33
C ALA A 175 -3.33 -10.16 -10.66
N LEU A 176 -2.88 -10.97 -11.60
CA LEU A 176 -2.47 -10.53 -12.95
C LEU A 176 -3.66 -10.40 -13.93
N ALA A 177 -4.75 -11.09 -13.67
CA ALA A 177 -5.89 -11.18 -14.59
C ALA A 177 -6.44 -9.82 -15.05
N PRO A 178 -6.58 -8.78 -14.20
CA PRO A 178 -7.01 -7.46 -14.67
C PRO A 178 -6.14 -6.89 -15.79
N LEU A 179 -4.82 -7.09 -15.71
CA LEU A 179 -3.87 -6.65 -16.74
C LEU A 179 -3.98 -7.53 -18.00
N LEU A 180 -4.18 -8.84 -17.83
CA LEU A 180 -4.29 -9.79 -18.93
C LEU A 180 -5.57 -9.62 -19.76
N THR A 181 -6.62 -9.02 -19.18
CA THR A 181 -7.86 -8.68 -19.92
C THR A 181 -7.66 -7.56 -20.95
N ILE A 182 -6.53 -6.84 -20.90
CA ILE A 182 -6.24 -5.68 -21.74
C ILE A 182 -5.22 -6.08 -22.83
N PRO A 183 -5.66 -6.35 -24.10
CA PRO A 183 -4.77 -6.81 -25.16
C PRO A 183 -3.63 -5.84 -25.48
N LEU A 184 -3.85 -4.53 -25.27
CA LEU A 184 -2.84 -3.52 -25.55
C LEU A 184 -1.61 -3.69 -24.64
N TYR A 185 -1.77 -4.11 -23.40
CA TYR A 185 -0.65 -4.40 -22.50
C TYR A 185 0.21 -5.58 -22.96
N GLN A 186 -0.36 -6.52 -23.72
CA GLN A 186 0.39 -7.65 -24.26
C GLN A 186 1.16 -7.28 -25.54
N GLN A 187 0.80 -6.17 -26.18
CA GLN A 187 1.41 -5.69 -27.42
C GLN A 187 2.48 -4.61 -27.18
N THR A 188 2.40 -3.91 -26.07
CA THR A 188 3.34 -2.85 -25.71
C THR A 188 4.43 -3.39 -24.79
N ARG A 189 5.66 -2.91 -25.00
CA ARG A 189 6.78 -3.27 -24.12
C ARG A 189 6.70 -2.48 -22.83
N THR A 190 7.21 -3.07 -21.78
CA THR A 190 7.55 -2.37 -20.55
C THR A 190 8.73 -1.45 -20.83
N HIS A 191 8.64 -0.20 -20.42
CA HIS A 191 9.69 0.78 -20.65
C HIS A 191 10.89 0.51 -19.73
N GLU A 192 12.11 0.61 -20.29
CA GLU A 192 13.35 0.40 -19.52
C GLU A 192 13.46 1.36 -18.33
N ASP A 193 12.96 2.59 -18.45
CA ASP A 193 12.95 3.58 -17.36
C ASP A 193 12.18 3.11 -16.12
N ILE A 194 11.18 2.24 -16.28
CA ILE A 194 10.43 1.66 -15.17
C ILE A 194 11.30 0.66 -14.41
N TYR A 195 12.13 -0.10 -15.13
CA TYR A 195 13.09 -1.01 -14.52
C TYR A 195 14.37 -0.32 -14.03
N GLY A 196 14.77 0.76 -14.68
CA GLY A 196 15.91 1.57 -14.26
C GLY A 196 15.73 2.17 -12.86
N ILE A 197 14.48 2.46 -12.47
CA ILE A 197 14.13 2.87 -11.10
C ILE A 197 14.33 1.71 -10.12
N SER A 198 14.05 0.46 -10.52
CA SER A 198 14.19 -0.70 -9.65
C SER A 198 15.62 -1.16 -9.43
N ASN A 199 16.52 -0.86 -10.36
CA ASN A 199 17.94 -1.27 -10.25
C ASN A 199 18.78 -0.36 -9.33
N ASN A 200 18.27 0.80 -8.93
CA ASN A 200 19.04 1.81 -8.19
C ASN A 200 18.41 2.27 -6.87
N GLY A 201 17.41 1.61 -6.33
CA GLY A 201 16.82 2.11 -5.11
C GLY A 201 16.01 1.08 -4.34
N SER A 202 16.24 1.06 -3.04
CA SER A 202 15.29 0.51 -2.09
C SER A 202 13.94 1.22 -2.27
N SER A 203 12.84 0.51 -2.14
CA SER A 203 11.52 1.11 -2.08
C SER A 203 11.42 1.99 -0.82
N PHE A 204 10.53 2.97 -0.81
CA PHE A 204 10.28 3.77 0.40
C PHE A 204 9.93 2.88 1.61
N TRP A 205 9.32 1.73 1.36
CA TRP A 205 9.00 0.73 2.37
C TRP A 205 10.26 0.14 3.02
N GLU A 206 11.29 -0.20 2.23
CA GLU A 206 12.59 -0.63 2.78
C GLU A 206 13.21 0.48 3.63
N HIS A 207 13.13 1.73 3.17
CA HIS A 207 13.65 2.87 3.90
C HIS A 207 12.93 3.08 5.25
N GLU A 208 11.60 2.98 5.26
CA GLU A 208 10.81 3.05 6.49
C GLU A 208 11.14 1.89 7.43
N THR A 209 11.31 0.67 6.89
CA THR A 209 11.73 -0.50 7.66
C THR A 209 13.11 -0.29 8.30
N ILE A 210 14.07 0.23 7.54
CA ILE A 210 15.41 0.55 8.05
C ILE A 210 15.32 1.63 9.16
N ALA A 211 14.54 2.69 8.95
CA ALA A 211 14.35 3.74 9.94
C ALA A 211 13.72 3.19 11.23
N ASN A 212 12.68 2.37 11.12
CA ASN A 212 12.01 1.73 12.26
C ASN A 212 12.95 0.76 13.00
N PHE A 213 13.79 0.03 12.25
CA PHE A 213 14.79 -0.86 12.83
C PHE A 213 15.83 -0.12 13.67
N HIS A 214 16.26 1.07 13.24
CA HIS A 214 17.16 1.93 14.02
C HIS A 214 16.50 2.55 15.25
N GLY A 215 15.21 2.43 15.37
CA GLY A 215 14.40 2.86 16.50
C GLY A 215 13.94 4.30 16.38
N GLN A 216 12.65 4.50 16.60
CA GLN A 216 11.98 5.80 16.50
C GLN A 216 12.59 6.89 17.41
N ASN A 217 13.20 6.51 18.54
CA ASN A 217 13.77 7.46 19.48
C ASN A 217 14.91 8.29 18.89
N ARG A 218 15.60 7.81 17.85
CA ARG A 218 16.64 8.56 17.16
C ARG A 218 16.09 9.70 16.31
N PHE A 219 14.90 9.50 15.77
CA PHE A 219 14.25 10.42 14.83
C PHE A 219 13.21 11.30 15.50
N LYS A 220 12.70 10.90 16.65
CA LYS A 220 11.59 11.53 17.33
C LYS A 220 11.87 12.99 17.70
N HIS A 221 10.82 13.83 17.65
CA HIS A 221 10.91 15.21 18.17
C HIS A 221 11.14 15.19 19.69
N PRO A 222 12.02 16.04 20.25
CA PRO A 222 12.35 16.03 21.68
C PRO A 222 11.13 16.18 22.60
N GLU A 223 10.14 16.97 22.19
CA GLU A 223 8.91 17.20 22.94
C GLU A 223 7.83 16.14 22.71
N SER A 224 8.06 15.17 21.80
CA SER A 224 7.06 14.14 21.53
C SER A 224 6.93 13.18 22.70
N VAL A 225 5.71 13.03 23.22
CA VAL A 225 5.37 12.11 24.31
C VAL A 225 4.77 10.80 23.79
N THR A 226 4.48 10.72 22.48
CA THR A 226 3.90 9.53 21.85
C THR A 226 4.97 8.73 21.11
N GLU A 227 4.62 7.53 20.70
CA GLU A 227 5.33 6.84 19.63
C GLU A 227 5.20 7.63 18.32
N ASN A 228 6.24 7.59 17.48
CA ASN A 228 6.27 8.40 16.27
C ASN A 228 6.10 7.50 15.04
N ILE A 229 5.35 8.00 14.08
CA ILE A 229 5.27 7.42 12.74
C ILE A 229 6.43 8.00 11.94
N LEU A 230 7.26 7.12 11.38
CA LEU A 230 8.37 7.51 10.53
C LEU A 230 7.95 7.41 9.07
N LYS A 231 8.11 8.51 8.33
CA LYS A 231 7.92 8.57 6.88
C LYS A 231 9.23 8.94 6.23
N THR A 232 9.56 8.24 5.13
CA THR A 232 10.84 8.41 4.44
C THR A 232 10.66 8.93 3.03
N SER A 233 11.63 9.72 2.58
CA SER A 233 11.77 10.16 1.19
C SER A 233 13.23 10.18 0.80
N VAL A 234 13.52 9.89 -0.48
CA VAL A 234 14.89 9.99 -1.01
C VAL A 234 15.21 11.47 -1.22
N SER A 235 16.26 11.96 -0.56
CA SER A 235 16.72 13.35 -0.73
C SER A 235 17.79 13.47 -1.83
N GLU A 236 18.78 12.57 -1.84
CA GLU A 236 19.85 12.61 -2.83
C GLU A 236 20.35 11.20 -3.16
N ARG A 237 20.87 11.01 -4.38
CA ARG A 237 21.55 9.78 -4.81
C ARG A 237 22.96 10.11 -5.25
N ARG A 238 23.93 9.46 -4.63
CA ARG A 238 25.37 9.62 -4.93
C ARG A 238 25.97 8.26 -5.29
N GLY A 239 25.78 7.85 -6.55
CA GLY A 239 26.20 6.52 -6.99
C GLY A 239 25.47 5.38 -6.28
N ALA A 240 26.19 4.55 -5.52
CA ALA A 240 25.64 3.46 -4.73
C ALA A 240 25.08 3.91 -3.36
N ILE A 241 25.23 5.19 -3.00
CA ILE A 241 24.74 5.75 -1.75
C ILE A 241 23.46 6.53 -2.01
N VAL A 242 22.43 6.28 -1.21
CA VAL A 242 21.14 6.96 -1.24
C VAL A 242 20.96 7.67 0.11
N ASP A 243 20.81 8.99 0.06
CA ASP A 243 20.48 9.78 1.23
C ASP A 243 18.95 9.83 1.39
N ILE A 244 18.48 9.51 2.59
CA ILE A 244 17.06 9.33 2.89
C ILE A 244 16.70 10.29 4.02
N ASP A 245 15.72 11.13 3.75
CA ASP A 245 15.11 11.98 4.76
C ASP A 245 14.02 11.20 5.51
N VAL A 246 14.02 11.32 6.82
CA VAL A 246 13.04 10.72 7.72
C VAL A 246 12.28 11.81 8.44
N THR A 247 11.00 11.90 8.22
CA THR A 247 10.11 12.75 9.00
C THR A 247 9.42 11.91 10.07
N ALA A 248 9.69 12.21 11.32
CA ALA A 248 9.05 11.59 12.46
C ALA A 248 7.85 12.43 12.91
N TYR A 249 6.65 11.88 12.85
CA TYR A 249 5.41 12.53 13.28
C TYR A 249 5.00 11.99 14.65
N GLY A 250 4.77 12.88 15.58
CA GLY A 250 4.31 12.55 16.93
C GLY A 250 3.47 13.67 17.52
N TYR A 251 3.19 13.60 18.81
CA TYR A 251 2.42 14.60 19.52
C TYR A 251 3.11 14.99 20.81
N LYS A 252 3.07 16.28 21.17
CA LYS A 252 3.38 16.77 22.49
C LYS A 252 2.10 16.98 23.30
N SER A 253 2.17 16.76 24.59
CA SER A 253 1.08 17.05 25.51
C SER A 253 1.21 18.49 26.04
N VAL A 254 0.09 19.22 25.96
CA VAL A 254 -0.03 20.57 26.50
C VAL A 254 -1.19 20.57 27.49
N PRO A 255 -0.95 20.83 28.79
CA PRO A 255 -2.01 20.93 29.77
C PRO A 255 -2.90 22.14 29.47
N ARG A 256 -4.22 21.94 29.53
CA ARG A 256 -5.24 22.96 29.34
C ARG A 256 -6.20 22.95 30.51
N ILE A 257 -6.69 24.12 30.86
CA ILE A 257 -7.72 24.33 31.88
C ILE A 257 -8.82 25.17 31.25
N ALA A 258 -10.07 24.73 31.39
CA ALA A 258 -11.23 25.52 31.02
C ALA A 258 -12.26 25.50 32.15
N THR A 259 -12.79 26.65 32.46
CA THR A 259 -13.88 26.79 33.44
C THR A 259 -15.22 26.59 32.69
N ILE A 260 -15.98 25.60 33.06
CA ILE A 260 -17.28 25.24 32.44
C ILE A 260 -18.39 25.45 33.45
N PRO A 261 -19.46 26.20 33.12
CA PRO A 261 -20.62 26.35 33.99
C PRO A 261 -21.45 25.04 33.96
N VAL A 262 -21.51 24.33 35.08
CA VAL A 262 -22.24 23.09 35.25
C VAL A 262 -23.47 23.32 36.10
N MET A 263 -24.66 22.93 35.61
CA MET A 263 -25.89 23.02 36.36
C MET A 263 -25.96 21.87 37.37
N ALA A 264 -25.97 22.21 38.64
CA ALA A 264 -26.15 21.26 39.73
C ALA A 264 -27.65 20.86 39.93
N ARG A 265 -27.87 19.81 40.71
CA ARG A 265 -29.21 19.26 41.00
C ARG A 265 -30.19 20.25 41.66
N ASN A 266 -29.65 21.31 42.27
CA ASN A 266 -30.37 22.41 42.90
C ASN A 266 -30.81 23.52 41.94
N GLY A 267 -30.57 23.36 40.62
CA GLY A 267 -30.92 24.33 39.59
C GLY A 267 -29.97 25.53 39.47
N ARG A 268 -28.85 25.53 40.21
CA ARG A 268 -27.86 26.59 40.12
C ARG A 268 -26.66 26.16 39.26
N TYR A 269 -26.07 27.11 38.55
CA TYR A 269 -24.82 26.91 37.83
C TYR A 269 -23.64 27.14 38.75
N TYR A 270 -22.65 26.27 38.64
CA TYR A 270 -21.34 26.40 39.29
C TYR A 270 -20.26 26.32 38.24
N ASP A 271 -19.31 27.20 38.34
CA ASP A 271 -18.14 27.17 37.51
C ASP A 271 -17.21 26.05 38.01
N VAL A 272 -16.93 25.09 37.11
CA VAL A 272 -16.04 23.95 37.41
C VAL A 272 -14.86 24.02 36.49
N ASP A 273 -13.66 24.02 37.07
CA ASP A 273 -12.44 23.92 36.29
C ASP A 273 -12.24 22.48 35.85
N VAL A 274 -12.10 22.31 34.53
CA VAL A 274 -11.81 21.04 33.90
C VAL A 274 -10.41 21.11 33.32
N GLU A 275 -9.58 20.19 33.78
CA GLU A 275 -8.21 20.04 33.29
C GLU A 275 -8.18 18.91 32.27
N TRP A 276 -7.49 19.12 31.14
CA TRP A 276 -7.22 18.09 30.14
C TRP A 276 -5.86 18.27 29.50
N GLU A 277 -5.37 17.22 28.87
CA GLU A 277 -4.19 17.29 28.03
C GLU A 277 -4.59 17.42 26.56
N GLU A 278 -4.12 18.48 25.90
CA GLU A 278 -4.24 18.66 24.47
C GLU A 278 -3.01 18.08 23.77
N PHE A 279 -3.23 17.12 22.86
CA PHE A 279 -2.16 16.57 22.06
C PHE A 279 -1.96 17.40 20.79
N VAL A 280 -0.85 18.13 20.73
CA VAL A 280 -0.49 18.99 19.59
C VAL A 280 0.52 18.25 18.71
N PRO A 281 0.29 18.17 17.39
CA PRO A 281 1.21 17.49 16.49
C PRO A 281 2.57 18.17 16.45
N VAL A 282 3.63 17.37 16.48
CA VAL A 282 5.02 17.79 16.30
C VAL A 282 5.71 16.88 15.32
N SER A 283 6.65 17.42 14.55
CA SER A 283 7.44 16.63 13.61
C SER A 283 8.91 17.03 13.68
N ARG A 284 9.78 16.08 13.35
CA ARG A 284 11.21 16.31 13.19
C ARG A 284 11.70 15.69 11.91
N LEU A 285 12.44 16.45 11.12
CA LEU A 285 13.16 15.96 9.95
C LEU A 285 14.58 15.57 10.36
N SER A 286 15.00 14.38 9.96
CA SER A 286 16.35 13.84 10.13
C SER A 286 16.72 13.12 8.84
N SER A 287 17.98 12.73 8.66
CA SER A 287 18.41 11.99 7.48
C SER A 287 19.35 10.85 7.85
N PHE A 288 19.41 9.83 6.99
CA PHE A 288 20.40 8.78 7.03
C PHE A 288 20.78 8.35 5.61
N SER A 289 21.96 7.76 5.47
CA SER A 289 22.44 7.27 4.18
C SER A 289 22.38 5.74 4.13
N VAL A 290 21.91 5.21 3.01
CA VAL A 290 21.94 3.77 2.70
C VAL A 290 22.91 3.54 1.56
N GLY A 291 23.89 2.65 1.74
CA GLY A 291 24.84 2.27 0.72
C GLY A 291 24.86 0.76 0.49
N GLU A 292 25.26 0.34 -0.71
CA GLU A 292 25.62 -1.06 -0.98
C GLU A 292 27.04 -1.29 -0.48
N CYS A 293 27.21 -2.33 0.32
CA CYS A 293 28.53 -2.81 0.73
C CYS A 293 28.78 -4.18 0.14
N GLU A 294 30.02 -4.51 -0.17
CA GLU A 294 30.43 -5.88 -0.38
C GLU A 294 30.28 -6.65 0.93
N GLY A 295 29.55 -7.66 0.91
CA GLY A 295 28.65 -8.31 1.74
C GLY A 295 29.10 -9.14 2.96
N LEU A 296 28.14 -9.64 3.71
CA LEU A 296 28.28 -10.51 4.88
C LEU A 296 27.96 -11.96 4.54
N SER A 297 28.70 -12.91 5.08
CA SER A 297 28.34 -14.33 5.02
C SER A 297 27.18 -14.65 6.00
N ARG A 298 26.51 -15.78 5.80
CA ARG A 298 25.42 -16.25 6.69
C ARG A 298 25.87 -16.38 8.15
N LYS A 299 27.15 -16.69 8.38
CA LYS A 299 27.73 -16.76 9.73
C LYS A 299 27.83 -15.41 10.41
N ASP A 300 28.10 -14.37 9.63
CA ASP A 300 28.19 -13.00 10.16
C ASP A 300 26.80 -12.47 10.50
N PHE A 301 25.75 -12.93 9.81
CA PHE A 301 24.36 -12.62 10.11
C PHE A 301 23.92 -13.18 11.48
N ASP A 302 24.38 -14.36 11.83
CA ASP A 302 24.10 -14.97 13.14
C ASP A 302 24.87 -14.27 14.27
N LEU A 303 26.07 -13.75 13.98
CA LEU A 303 26.84 -12.89 14.89
C LEU A 303 26.15 -11.55 15.12
N ILE A 304 25.58 -10.93 14.08
CA ILE A 304 24.83 -9.66 14.19
C ILE A 304 23.61 -9.82 15.09
N LYS A 305 22.89 -10.93 15.00
CA LYS A 305 21.73 -11.19 15.87
C LYS A 305 22.10 -11.32 17.35
N ALA A 306 23.35 -11.64 17.65
CA ALA A 306 23.85 -11.79 19.00
C ALA A 306 24.31 -10.46 19.64
N VAL A 307 24.44 -9.38 18.85
CA VAL A 307 24.89 -8.07 19.33
C VAL A 307 23.69 -7.23 19.76
N PRO A 308 23.68 -6.64 20.97
CA PRO A 308 22.62 -5.72 21.39
C PRO A 308 22.46 -4.54 20.43
N PRO A 309 21.24 -4.04 20.20
CA PRO A 309 20.97 -2.96 19.24
C PRO A 309 21.77 -1.67 19.49
N ASP A 310 22.11 -1.39 20.74
CA ASP A 310 22.87 -0.19 21.13
C ASP A 310 24.33 -0.23 20.69
N ASP A 311 24.88 -1.43 20.49
CA ASP A 311 26.28 -1.64 20.08
C ASP A 311 26.45 -1.80 18.57
N TRP A 312 25.36 -1.75 17.81
CA TRP A 312 25.37 -2.01 16.36
C TRP A 312 26.16 -0.98 15.56
N SER A 313 26.18 0.27 15.99
CA SER A 313 26.94 1.32 15.28
C SER A 313 28.44 1.04 15.26
N ASP A 314 29.00 0.55 16.37
CA ASP A 314 30.41 0.20 16.51
C ASP A 314 30.72 -1.16 15.85
N PHE A 315 29.81 -2.09 15.93
CA PHE A 315 29.90 -3.36 15.24
C PHE A 315 29.94 -3.16 13.72
N PHE A 316 29.04 -2.37 13.14
CA PHE A 316 29.03 -2.09 11.70
C PHE A 316 30.24 -1.26 11.23
N ARG A 317 30.78 -0.36 12.08
CA ARG A 317 31.99 0.39 11.75
C ARG A 317 33.21 -0.53 11.63
N ASN A 318 33.26 -1.60 12.41
CA ASN A 318 34.35 -2.58 12.42
C ASN A 318 34.18 -3.68 11.36
N LEU A 319 32.96 -3.92 10.87
CA LEU A 319 32.67 -4.92 9.83
C LEU A 319 33.33 -4.64 8.48
N GLY A 320 33.66 -3.37 8.18
CA GLY A 320 34.39 -2.98 6.97
C GLY A 320 35.79 -3.54 6.83
N THR A 321 36.29 -4.24 7.86
CA THR A 321 37.65 -4.83 7.92
C THR A 321 37.67 -6.34 7.76
N LEU A 322 36.51 -7.00 7.58
CA LEU A 322 36.44 -8.47 7.46
C LEU A 322 36.55 -8.93 6.00
N PRO A 323 37.39 -9.93 5.70
CA PRO A 323 37.82 -10.25 4.32
C PRO A 323 36.87 -11.12 3.49
N GLU A 324 35.74 -11.60 4.02
CA GLU A 324 34.82 -12.53 3.32
C GLU A 324 33.39 -12.02 3.32
N MET A 325 33.12 -10.90 2.64
CA MET A 325 31.80 -10.27 2.69
C MET A 325 31.05 -10.39 1.34
N THR A 326 29.86 -11.00 1.33
CA THR A 326 28.91 -11.03 0.21
C THR A 326 28.03 -9.76 0.19
N LYS A 327 27.59 -9.23 -0.96
CA LYS A 327 26.89 -7.96 -1.11
C LYS A 327 25.69 -7.79 -0.18
N PHE A 328 25.73 -6.76 0.67
CA PHE A 328 24.65 -6.41 1.59
C PHE A 328 24.44 -4.88 1.63
N ARG A 329 23.20 -4.43 1.87
CA ARG A 329 22.91 -3.00 2.02
C ARG A 329 23.22 -2.55 3.45
N ARG A 330 23.97 -1.48 3.61
CA ARG A 330 24.24 -0.82 4.88
C ARG A 330 23.41 0.45 5.02
N SER A 331 22.89 0.67 6.21
CA SER A 331 22.44 2.00 6.61
C SER A 331 23.44 2.63 7.57
N ILE A 332 23.90 3.82 7.25
CA ILE A 332 24.76 4.64 8.14
C ILE A 332 23.94 5.85 8.51
N ILE A 333 23.64 6.00 9.80
CA ILE A 333 22.95 7.19 10.29
C ILE A 333 24.01 8.24 10.59
N SER A 334 23.97 9.35 9.85
CA SER A 334 24.61 10.60 10.25
C SER A 334 23.54 11.44 10.93
N THR A 335 23.64 11.56 12.24
CA THR A 335 22.84 12.54 13.01
C THR A 335 23.48 13.91 12.94
#